data_7e5781035fbac8ef5c429fbe517a6683
#
_entry.id   7e5781035fbac8ef5c429fbe517a6683
#
_cell.length_a   1.000
_cell.length_b   1.000
_cell.length_c   1.000
_cell.angle_alpha   90.00
_cell.angle_beta   90.00
_cell.angle_gamma   90.00
#
_symmetry.space_group_name_H-M   'P 1'
#
loop_
_entity.id
_entity.type
_entity.pdbx_description
1 polymer ?
#
loop_
_entity_poly.entity_id
_entity_poly.type
_entity_poly.pdbx_seq_one_letter_code
_entity_poly.pdbx_strand_id
1 'polypeptide(L)'
;MYNTLNSIIYLIETQNFKLSKGKLGTNRIQNVGNALETFVKDLYARSFSSTKKQKEKNYAKTFSFMDSSNSPPDVIIRGGDALEVKKMEGLFSDVQLNSSYPKYKLRIDNPLISNECKNCEQWTEKDIVYAIGFNVKKSLRLLWLVYGDCYASDIEIYDNLKITISEGIRNIPDIKFEETNELGKVKALDPLEITNLRIRGMWTIQNPNRLFSDFINYDASTKFQIICLMRNTKYLSFDKESIKSFEGVIDPNLFVTDVSVRDPNNPQSTIDCKLITYKIF
;
A
#
# COMPACT_ATOMS: atom_id res chain seq x y z
N MET A 1 -15.19 -12.66 8.33
CA MET A 1 -15.04 -11.49 7.42
C MET A 1 -13.59 -11.47 6.92
N TYR A 2 -13.31 -10.93 5.72
CA TYR A 2 -11.93 -10.75 5.25
C TYR A 2 -11.42 -9.39 5.73
N ASN A 3 -10.37 -9.37 6.53
CA ASN A 3 -9.74 -8.16 7.05
C ASN A 3 -8.28 -8.43 7.44
N THR A 4 -7.56 -7.40 7.86
CA THR A 4 -6.13 -7.49 8.20
C THR A 4 -5.86 -8.46 9.36
N LEU A 5 -6.68 -8.47 10.42
CA LEU A 5 -6.48 -9.39 11.55
C LEU A 5 -6.60 -10.86 11.12
N ASN A 6 -7.65 -11.19 10.36
CA ASN A 6 -7.86 -12.54 9.84
C ASN A 6 -6.78 -12.98 8.85
N SER A 7 -6.17 -12.03 8.13
CA SER A 7 -5.04 -12.30 7.24
C SER A 7 -3.77 -12.63 8.04
N ILE A 8 -3.53 -11.93 9.14
CA ILE A 8 -2.41 -12.23 10.04
C ILE A 8 -2.59 -13.61 10.69
N ILE A 9 -3.81 -13.94 11.18
CA ILE A 9 -4.12 -15.28 11.70
C ILE A 9 -3.78 -16.36 10.64
N TYR A 10 -4.26 -16.18 9.41
CA TYR A 10 -4.00 -17.12 8.33
C TYR A 10 -2.52 -17.28 8.01
N LEU A 11 -1.73 -16.20 8.11
CA LEU A 11 -0.29 -16.24 7.95
C LEU A 11 0.38 -17.07 9.06
N ILE A 12 -0.05 -16.87 10.32
CA ILE A 12 0.44 -17.61 11.48
C ILE A 12 0.14 -19.12 11.30
N GLU A 13 -1.09 -19.46 10.91
CA GLU A 13 -1.52 -20.85 10.68
C GLU A 13 -0.72 -21.55 9.57
N THR A 14 -0.42 -20.82 8.48
CA THR A 14 0.20 -21.41 7.29
C THR A 14 1.71 -21.27 7.24
N GLN A 15 2.28 -20.32 7.97
CA GLN A 15 3.71 -19.95 7.95
C GLN A 15 4.29 -19.81 6.53
N ASN A 16 3.47 -19.34 5.58
CA ASN A 16 3.87 -19.22 4.19
C ASN A 16 4.44 -17.83 3.91
N PHE A 17 5.70 -17.77 3.49
CA PHE A 17 6.40 -16.55 3.09
C PHE A 17 7.10 -16.69 1.73
N LYS A 18 6.75 -17.72 0.95
CA LYS A 18 7.31 -17.96 -0.38
C LYS A 18 6.52 -17.18 -1.43
N LEU A 19 7.22 -16.39 -2.23
CA LEU A 19 6.64 -15.74 -3.39
C LEU A 19 6.45 -16.77 -4.51
N SER A 20 5.23 -16.89 -5.01
CA SER A 20 4.95 -17.70 -6.20
C SER A 20 5.70 -17.13 -7.41
N LYS A 21 6.01 -17.97 -8.41
CA LYS A 21 6.50 -17.48 -9.70
C LYS A 21 5.38 -16.64 -10.33
N GLY A 22 5.54 -15.31 -10.33
CA GLY A 22 4.67 -14.43 -11.11
C GLY A 22 4.71 -14.81 -12.59
N LYS A 23 3.69 -14.43 -13.36
CA LYS A 23 3.75 -14.54 -14.82
C LYS A 23 5.04 -13.85 -15.29
N LEU A 24 5.83 -14.55 -16.09
CA LEU A 24 7.09 -14.05 -16.66
C LEU A 24 6.80 -12.83 -17.54
N GLY A 25 6.97 -11.64 -17.00
CA GLY A 25 7.15 -10.41 -17.78
C GLY A 25 8.62 -10.26 -18.20
N THR A 26 8.88 -9.42 -19.16
CA THR A 26 10.22 -9.19 -19.71
C THR A 26 11.16 -8.48 -18.75
N ASN A 27 10.68 -7.92 -17.63
CA ASN A 27 11.48 -7.17 -16.68
C ASN A 27 11.46 -7.82 -15.28
N ARG A 28 12.65 -8.07 -14.70
CA ARG A 28 12.85 -8.71 -13.39
C ARG A 28 12.16 -7.95 -12.24
N ILE A 29 12.16 -6.61 -12.29
CA ILE A 29 11.58 -5.74 -11.25
C ILE A 29 10.06 -5.90 -11.23
N GLN A 30 9.44 -5.90 -12.40
CA GLN A 30 8.00 -6.06 -12.59
C GLN A 30 7.52 -7.45 -12.16
N ASN A 31 8.30 -8.49 -12.43
CA ASN A 31 8.00 -9.88 -12.02
C ASN A 31 7.96 -10.05 -10.50
N VAL A 32 8.81 -9.34 -9.76
CA VAL A 32 8.84 -9.39 -8.29
C VAL A 32 7.67 -8.59 -7.70
N GLY A 33 7.33 -7.44 -8.29
CA GLY A 33 6.14 -6.67 -7.90
C GLY A 33 4.87 -7.49 -8.02
N ASN A 34 4.66 -8.12 -9.17
CA ASN A 34 3.51 -9.01 -9.45
C ASN A 34 3.47 -10.23 -8.51
N ALA A 35 4.65 -10.76 -8.10
CA ALA A 35 4.72 -11.88 -7.16
C ALA A 35 4.34 -11.46 -5.74
N LEU A 36 4.72 -10.26 -5.30
CA LEU A 36 4.34 -9.70 -4.00
C LEU A 36 2.84 -9.37 -3.97
N GLU A 37 2.32 -8.76 -5.01
CA GLU A 37 0.89 -8.47 -5.13
C GLU A 37 0.05 -9.76 -5.10
N THR A 38 0.49 -10.81 -5.82
CA THR A 38 -0.15 -12.13 -5.75
C THR A 38 -0.09 -12.71 -4.33
N PHE A 39 1.04 -12.56 -3.64
CA PHE A 39 1.19 -13.01 -2.26
C PHE A 39 0.20 -12.29 -1.32
N VAL A 40 0.07 -10.97 -1.44
CA VAL A 40 -0.86 -10.18 -0.63
C VAL A 40 -2.31 -10.57 -0.94
N LYS A 41 -2.67 -10.76 -2.22
CA LYS A 41 -3.99 -11.27 -2.62
C LYS A 41 -4.27 -12.66 -2.01
N ASP A 42 -3.32 -13.58 -2.11
CA ASP A 42 -3.43 -14.93 -1.53
C ASP A 42 -3.57 -14.88 0.00
N LEU A 43 -2.85 -13.98 0.66
CA LEU A 43 -2.90 -13.77 2.10
C LEU A 43 -4.31 -13.37 2.54
N TYR A 44 -4.86 -12.31 1.95
CA TYR A 44 -6.18 -11.80 2.32
C TYR A 44 -7.33 -12.71 1.86
N ALA A 45 -7.18 -13.40 0.73
CA ALA A 45 -8.18 -14.38 0.24
C ALA A 45 -7.98 -15.79 0.78
N ARG A 46 -7.03 -16.02 1.71
CA ARG A 46 -6.71 -17.33 2.33
C ARG A 46 -6.46 -18.41 1.28
N SER A 47 -5.58 -18.13 0.30
CA SER A 47 -5.48 -18.93 -0.94
C SER A 47 -4.09 -19.51 -1.24
N PHE A 48 -3.14 -19.48 -0.31
CA PHE A 48 -1.77 -19.95 -0.56
C PHE A 48 -1.66 -21.33 -1.18
N SER A 49 -2.44 -22.30 -0.69
CA SER A 49 -2.42 -23.70 -1.17
C SER A 49 -3.53 -24.02 -2.16
N SER A 50 -4.24 -22.99 -2.67
CA SER A 50 -5.39 -23.21 -3.55
C SER A 50 -4.98 -23.44 -5.00
N THR A 51 -5.74 -24.26 -5.73
CA THR A 51 -5.63 -24.38 -7.19
C THR A 51 -5.99 -23.04 -7.87
N LYS A 52 -5.57 -22.84 -9.12
CA LYS A 52 -5.88 -21.62 -9.87
C LYS A 52 -7.39 -21.29 -9.87
N LYS A 53 -8.22 -22.29 -10.17
CA LYS A 53 -9.69 -22.14 -10.19
C LYS A 53 -10.25 -21.77 -8.82
N GLN A 54 -9.68 -22.34 -7.74
CA GLN A 54 -10.10 -22.01 -6.38
C GLN A 54 -9.66 -20.62 -5.97
N LYS A 55 -8.44 -20.19 -6.37
CA LYS A 55 -7.97 -18.81 -6.15
C LYS A 55 -8.89 -17.78 -6.80
N GLU A 56 -9.26 -17.99 -8.07
CA GLU A 56 -10.20 -17.11 -8.78
C GLU A 56 -11.53 -16.97 -8.03
N LYS A 57 -12.08 -18.07 -7.52
CA LYS A 57 -13.30 -18.05 -6.69
C LYS A 57 -13.10 -17.30 -5.36
N ASN A 58 -11.98 -17.56 -4.69
CA ASN A 58 -11.68 -16.91 -3.41
C ASN A 58 -11.47 -15.41 -3.60
N TYR A 59 -10.76 -15.01 -4.66
CA TYR A 59 -10.56 -13.59 -5.00
C TYR A 59 -11.89 -12.88 -5.28
N ALA A 60 -12.77 -13.49 -6.07
CA ALA A 60 -14.09 -12.94 -6.37
C ALA A 60 -14.97 -12.76 -5.13
N LYS A 61 -14.78 -13.61 -4.10
CA LYS A 61 -15.48 -13.47 -2.80
C LYS A 61 -14.86 -12.37 -1.93
N THR A 62 -13.52 -12.27 -1.96
CA THR A 62 -12.76 -11.41 -1.05
C THR A 62 -12.72 -9.97 -1.53
N PHE A 63 -12.51 -9.77 -2.83
CA PHE A 63 -12.27 -8.45 -3.39
C PHE A 63 -13.48 -7.96 -4.19
N SER A 64 -13.81 -6.70 -4.01
CA SER A 64 -14.77 -5.98 -4.86
C SER A 64 -14.08 -5.35 -6.06
N PHE A 65 -12.79 -5.02 -5.93
CA PHE A 65 -11.97 -4.44 -6.97
C PHE A 65 -10.57 -5.08 -6.98
N MET A 66 -10.06 -5.34 -8.17
CA MET A 66 -8.67 -5.77 -8.41
C MET A 66 -8.20 -5.08 -9.69
N ASP A 67 -7.22 -4.19 -9.58
CA ASP A 67 -6.65 -3.53 -10.75
C ASP A 67 -5.60 -4.42 -11.44
N SER A 68 -5.51 -4.23 -12.75
CA SER A 68 -4.44 -4.77 -13.61
C SER A 68 -3.57 -3.66 -14.20
N SER A 69 -3.85 -2.40 -13.89
CA SER A 69 -3.25 -1.21 -14.48
C SER A 69 -2.49 -0.35 -13.46
N ASN A 70 -2.15 0.86 -13.81
CA ASN A 70 -1.28 1.73 -13.04
C ASN A 70 -2.01 2.69 -12.08
N SER A 71 -3.28 2.44 -11.78
CA SER A 71 -4.10 3.30 -10.91
C SER A 71 -4.26 2.69 -9.51
N PRO A 72 -4.10 3.46 -8.42
CA PRO A 72 -4.36 2.98 -7.09
C PRO A 72 -5.86 2.81 -6.82
N PRO A 73 -6.26 1.91 -5.91
CA PRO A 73 -5.44 0.91 -5.23
C PRO A 73 -5.27 -0.37 -6.05
N ASP A 74 -4.34 -1.24 -5.67
CA ASP A 74 -4.19 -2.54 -6.32
C ASP A 74 -5.42 -3.44 -6.11
N VAL A 75 -6.01 -3.42 -4.91
CA VAL A 75 -7.25 -4.16 -4.60
C VAL A 75 -8.09 -3.45 -3.54
N ILE A 76 -9.42 -3.72 -3.53
CA ILE A 76 -10.34 -3.38 -2.44
C ILE A 76 -10.92 -4.66 -1.87
N ILE A 77 -10.80 -4.84 -0.56
CA ILE A 77 -11.50 -5.89 0.17
C ILE A 77 -12.99 -5.53 0.20
N ARG A 78 -13.84 -6.46 -0.17
CA ARG A 78 -15.29 -6.27 -0.22
C ARG A 78 -15.85 -5.80 1.12
N GLY A 79 -16.42 -4.60 1.15
CA GLY A 79 -16.92 -3.95 2.38
C GLY A 79 -15.82 -3.58 3.39
N GLY A 80 -14.54 -3.63 3.01
CA GLY A 80 -13.39 -3.38 3.89
C GLY A 80 -12.39 -2.40 3.30
N ASP A 81 -11.12 -2.59 3.65
CA ASP A 81 -10.01 -1.70 3.36
C ASP A 81 -9.53 -1.82 1.90
N ALA A 82 -8.87 -0.78 1.41
CA ALA A 82 -8.10 -0.80 0.18
C ALA A 82 -6.65 -1.22 0.48
N LEU A 83 -6.02 -1.93 -0.44
CA LEU A 83 -4.62 -2.35 -0.32
C LEU A 83 -3.79 -1.76 -1.47
N GLU A 84 -2.65 -1.21 -1.12
CA GLU A 84 -1.64 -0.72 -2.06
C GLU A 84 -0.34 -1.49 -1.81
N VAL A 85 0.11 -2.27 -2.78
CA VAL A 85 1.26 -3.16 -2.64
C VAL A 85 2.51 -2.48 -3.18
N LYS A 86 3.54 -2.39 -2.38
CA LYS A 86 4.81 -1.76 -2.76
C LYS A 86 5.99 -2.66 -2.42
N LYS A 87 6.96 -2.71 -3.30
CA LYS A 87 8.20 -3.44 -3.07
C LYS A 87 9.26 -2.48 -2.50
N MET A 88 9.98 -2.93 -1.49
CA MET A 88 11.23 -2.29 -1.06
C MET A 88 12.37 -2.69 -1.99
N GLU A 89 13.08 -1.72 -2.55
CA GLU A 89 14.32 -1.99 -3.31
C GLU A 89 15.50 -2.33 -2.38
N GLY A 90 15.52 -1.72 -1.20
CA GLY A 90 16.45 -2.00 -0.11
C GLY A 90 15.73 -1.91 1.23
N LEU A 91 16.31 -2.55 2.25
CA LEU A 91 15.69 -2.63 3.57
C LEU A 91 15.40 -1.26 4.22
N PHE A 92 16.15 -0.24 3.84
CA PHE A 92 16.03 1.13 4.36
C PHE A 92 15.85 2.20 3.27
N SER A 93 15.77 1.79 2.00
CA SER A 93 15.55 2.72 0.88
C SER A 93 14.12 3.21 0.87
N ASP A 94 13.89 4.47 0.52
CA ASP A 94 12.55 5.03 0.41
C ASP A 94 11.68 4.23 -0.56
N VAL A 95 10.39 4.17 -0.25
CA VAL A 95 9.42 3.41 -1.03
C VAL A 95 8.95 4.25 -2.21
N GLN A 96 9.04 3.68 -3.41
CA GLN A 96 8.61 4.34 -4.64
C GLN A 96 7.09 4.25 -4.79
N LEU A 97 6.44 5.40 -4.92
CA LEU A 97 5.00 5.51 -5.14
C LEU A 97 4.65 5.90 -6.58
N ASN A 98 5.68 6.12 -7.42
CA ASN A 98 5.55 6.57 -8.80
C ASN A 98 4.76 7.89 -8.91
N SER A 99 3.80 7.98 -9.81
CA SER A 99 3.02 9.20 -10.04
C SER A 99 1.86 9.41 -9.05
N SER A 100 1.66 8.48 -8.11
CA SER A 100 0.60 8.57 -7.12
C SER A 100 1.15 9.04 -5.77
N TYR A 101 0.75 10.21 -5.29
CA TYR A 101 1.14 10.69 -3.96
C TYR A 101 0.65 9.75 -2.85
N PRO A 102 1.26 9.80 -1.65
CA PRO A 102 0.82 9.02 -0.49
C PRO A 102 -0.64 9.31 -0.16
N LYS A 103 -1.36 8.33 0.35
CA LYS A 103 -2.77 8.46 0.73
C LYS A 103 -2.97 8.16 2.19
N TYR A 104 -3.50 9.13 2.91
CA TYR A 104 -4.00 8.98 4.27
C TYR A 104 -5.19 8.01 4.29
N LYS A 105 -6.14 8.25 3.39
CA LYS A 105 -7.28 7.40 3.09
C LYS A 105 -7.55 7.38 1.59
N LEU A 106 -8.28 6.38 1.12
CA LEU A 106 -8.77 6.33 -0.24
C LEU A 106 -10.15 6.99 -0.30
N ARG A 107 -10.30 8.04 -1.10
CA ARG A 107 -11.56 8.77 -1.29
C ARG A 107 -12.10 8.56 -2.70
N ILE A 108 -13.41 8.40 -2.85
CA ILE A 108 -14.07 8.15 -4.14
C ILE A 108 -13.91 9.31 -5.12
N ASP A 109 -13.78 10.54 -4.61
CA ASP A 109 -13.60 11.76 -5.40
C ASP A 109 -12.15 11.93 -5.91
N ASN A 110 -11.21 11.08 -5.50
CA ASN A 110 -9.82 11.17 -5.94
C ASN A 110 -9.74 10.98 -7.48
N PRO A 111 -9.15 11.96 -8.21
CA PRO A 111 -9.07 11.89 -9.68
C PRO A 111 -8.14 10.79 -10.22
N LEU A 112 -7.28 10.22 -9.37
CA LEU A 112 -6.31 9.20 -9.76
C LEU A 112 -6.89 7.78 -9.76
N ILE A 113 -8.10 7.56 -9.21
CA ILE A 113 -8.72 6.23 -9.20
C ILE A 113 -9.63 6.01 -10.41
N SER A 114 -9.65 4.79 -10.90
CA SER A 114 -10.44 4.42 -12.08
C SER A 114 -11.95 4.42 -11.81
N ASN A 115 -12.75 4.54 -12.87
CA ASN A 115 -14.21 4.46 -12.75
C ASN A 115 -14.66 3.08 -12.28
N GLU A 116 -13.95 2.01 -12.66
CA GLU A 116 -14.20 0.66 -12.18
C GLU A 116 -14.02 0.55 -10.67
N CYS A 117 -12.98 1.20 -10.13
CA CYS A 117 -12.75 1.28 -8.69
C CYS A 117 -13.85 2.05 -7.97
N LYS A 118 -14.28 3.20 -8.52
CA LYS A 118 -15.36 4.01 -7.94
C LYS A 118 -16.69 3.26 -7.85
N ASN A 119 -16.96 2.40 -8.84
CA ASN A 119 -18.25 1.72 -9.01
C ASN A 119 -18.23 0.26 -8.53
N CYS A 120 -17.14 -0.24 -7.93
CA CYS A 120 -17.01 -1.65 -7.54
C CYS A 120 -17.95 -2.05 -6.39
N GLU A 121 -18.32 -1.11 -5.53
CA GLU A 121 -19.30 -1.22 -4.43
C GLU A 121 -19.74 0.17 -3.98
N GLN A 122 -20.68 0.27 -3.03
CA GLN A 122 -21.06 1.57 -2.45
C GLN A 122 -20.06 1.98 -1.37
N TRP A 123 -19.38 3.11 -1.56
CA TRP A 123 -18.41 3.66 -0.62
C TRP A 123 -18.16 5.14 -0.91
N THR A 124 -17.67 5.86 0.07
CA THR A 124 -17.20 7.25 -0.06
C THR A 124 -15.75 7.38 0.32
N GLU A 125 -15.34 6.69 1.37
CA GLU A 125 -13.98 6.66 1.89
C GLU A 125 -13.65 5.26 2.39
N LYS A 126 -12.39 4.85 2.24
CA LYS A 126 -11.85 3.59 2.77
C LYS A 126 -10.51 3.82 3.43
N ASP A 127 -10.25 3.06 4.48
CA ASP A 127 -8.87 2.93 4.97
C ASP A 127 -8.01 2.30 3.88
N ILE A 128 -6.79 2.78 3.74
CA ILE A 128 -5.80 2.22 2.82
C ILE A 128 -4.67 1.58 3.62
N VAL A 129 -4.29 0.37 3.25
CA VAL A 129 -3.17 -0.37 3.82
C VAL A 129 -2.06 -0.46 2.80
N TYR A 130 -0.91 0.09 3.13
CA TYR A 130 0.31 -0.11 2.36
C TYR A 130 0.92 -1.46 2.75
N ALA A 131 0.86 -2.42 1.84
CA ALA A 131 1.52 -3.71 1.97
C ALA A 131 2.92 -3.63 1.35
N ILE A 132 3.94 -3.34 2.18
CA ILE A 132 5.29 -3.03 1.71
C ILE A 132 6.20 -4.22 2.00
N GLY A 133 6.70 -4.88 0.94
CA GLY A 133 7.46 -6.11 1.06
C GLY A 133 8.94 -5.98 0.71
N PHE A 134 9.80 -6.59 1.54
CA PHE A 134 11.20 -6.82 1.24
C PHE A 134 11.46 -8.31 1.01
N ASN A 135 12.04 -8.64 -0.13
CA ASN A 135 12.32 -10.02 -0.50
C ASN A 135 13.81 -10.24 -0.84
N VAL A 136 14.28 -11.41 -0.50
CA VAL A 136 15.60 -11.90 -0.94
C VAL A 136 15.35 -13.11 -1.83
N LYS A 137 15.75 -13.01 -3.10
CA LYS A 137 15.42 -14.01 -4.13
C LYS A 137 13.90 -14.22 -4.23
N LYS A 138 13.41 -15.43 -3.89
CA LYS A 138 11.98 -15.81 -3.96
C LYS A 138 11.32 -15.90 -2.58
N SER A 139 11.99 -15.49 -1.53
CA SER A 139 11.46 -15.51 -0.17
C SER A 139 11.18 -14.09 0.28
N LEU A 140 9.97 -13.84 0.73
CA LEU A 140 9.62 -12.63 1.45
C LEU A 140 10.31 -12.68 2.81
N ARG A 141 11.04 -11.63 3.17
CA ARG A 141 11.78 -11.54 4.43
C ARG A 141 11.09 -10.61 5.41
N LEU A 142 10.41 -9.60 4.89
CA LEU A 142 9.68 -8.63 5.68
C LEU A 142 8.42 -8.21 4.89
N LEU A 143 7.30 -8.12 5.60
CA LEU A 143 6.07 -7.49 5.12
C LEU A 143 5.59 -6.48 6.15
N TRP A 144 5.52 -5.21 5.76
CA TRP A 144 4.79 -4.20 6.48
C TRP A 144 3.35 -4.13 5.97
N LEU A 145 2.40 -4.04 6.90
CA LEU A 145 1.02 -3.65 6.67
C LEU A 145 0.80 -2.36 7.46
N VAL A 146 1.05 -1.22 6.85
CA VAL A 146 0.91 0.07 7.53
C VAL A 146 -0.30 0.82 7.01
N TYR A 147 -1.19 1.23 7.91
CA TYR A 147 -2.37 2.01 7.55
C TYR A 147 -1.97 3.43 7.14
N GLY A 148 -2.64 3.94 6.11
CA GLY A 148 -2.32 5.23 5.52
C GLY A 148 -2.40 6.38 6.51
N ASP A 149 -3.35 6.34 7.42
CA ASP A 149 -3.56 7.36 8.47
C ASP A 149 -2.50 7.35 9.59
N CYS A 150 -1.62 6.34 9.60
CA CYS A 150 -0.42 6.31 10.42
C CYS A 150 0.85 6.71 9.65
N TYR A 151 0.75 6.87 8.31
CA TYR A 151 1.92 6.88 7.45
C TYR A 151 1.98 8.05 6.47
N ALA A 152 0.84 8.55 6.03
CA ALA A 152 0.70 9.63 5.06
C ALA A 152 -0.10 10.81 5.65
N SER A 153 0.13 11.99 5.16
CA SER A 153 -0.67 13.17 5.49
C SER A 153 -1.96 13.23 4.67
N ASP A 154 -2.84 14.14 5.04
CA ASP A 154 -4.07 14.41 4.29
C ASP A 154 -3.79 14.86 2.86
N ILE A 155 -4.74 14.57 1.98
CA ILE A 155 -4.66 14.82 0.55
C ILE A 155 -4.35 16.28 0.21
N GLU A 156 -4.88 17.22 1.00
CA GLU A 156 -4.75 18.66 0.78
C GLU A 156 -3.29 19.13 0.73
N ILE A 157 -2.40 18.52 1.51
CA ILE A 157 -0.97 18.84 1.53
C ILE A 157 -0.34 18.53 0.17
N TYR A 158 -0.66 17.38 -0.41
CA TYR A 158 -0.10 16.92 -1.68
C TYR A 158 -0.73 17.64 -2.87
N ASP A 159 -2.04 17.92 -2.83
CA ASP A 159 -2.76 18.63 -3.88
C ASP A 159 -2.33 20.10 -3.94
N ASN A 160 -2.19 20.78 -2.81
CA ASN A 160 -1.68 22.15 -2.76
C ASN A 160 -0.27 22.25 -3.36
N LEU A 161 0.62 21.31 -3.02
CA LEU A 161 1.96 21.26 -3.61
C LEU A 161 1.91 21.05 -5.12
N LYS A 162 1.06 20.11 -5.59
CA LYS A 162 0.87 19.83 -7.01
C LYS A 162 0.36 21.06 -7.76
N ILE A 163 -0.63 21.76 -7.21
CA ILE A 163 -1.17 23.02 -7.77
C ILE A 163 -0.08 24.08 -7.87
N THR A 164 0.64 24.33 -6.77
CA THR A 164 1.72 25.33 -6.71
C THR A 164 2.81 25.07 -7.77
N ILE A 165 3.24 23.81 -7.91
CA ILE A 165 4.23 23.43 -8.92
C ILE A 165 3.67 23.64 -10.34
N SER A 166 2.43 23.22 -10.58
CA SER A 166 1.78 23.36 -11.90
C SER A 166 1.62 24.83 -12.29
N GLU A 167 1.25 25.70 -11.35
CA GLU A 167 1.16 27.15 -11.56
C GLU A 167 2.54 27.76 -11.84
N GLY A 168 3.58 27.33 -11.11
CA GLY A 168 4.95 27.75 -11.38
C GLY A 168 5.41 27.41 -12.80
N ILE A 169 5.05 26.21 -13.29
CA ILE A 169 5.35 25.79 -14.68
C ILE A 169 4.56 26.61 -15.70
N ARG A 170 3.29 26.92 -15.44
CA ARG A 170 2.43 27.74 -16.31
C ARG A 170 2.95 29.19 -16.48
N ASN A 171 3.58 29.70 -15.44
CA ASN A 171 4.11 31.08 -15.44
C ASN A 171 5.47 31.22 -16.15
N ILE A 172 6.03 30.15 -16.73
CA ILE A 172 7.25 30.23 -17.52
C ILE A 172 6.92 30.94 -18.84
N PRO A 173 7.62 32.09 -19.19
CA PRO A 173 7.34 32.84 -20.42
C PRO A 173 7.55 31.98 -21.68
N ASP A 174 6.82 32.31 -22.73
CA ASP A 174 6.97 31.76 -24.09
C ASP A 174 6.74 30.24 -24.24
N ILE A 175 6.00 29.63 -23.28
CA ILE A 175 5.66 28.20 -23.31
C ILE A 175 4.18 27.99 -23.63
N LYS A 176 3.90 27.13 -24.62
CA LYS A 176 2.53 26.65 -24.92
C LYS A 176 2.15 25.53 -23.95
N PHE A 177 1.49 25.89 -22.85
CA PHE A 177 1.07 24.96 -21.82
C PHE A 177 -0.28 24.32 -22.17
N GLU A 178 -0.42 23.00 -21.92
CA GLU A 178 -1.67 22.26 -22.02
C GLU A 178 -2.10 21.72 -20.66
N GLU A 179 -3.37 21.88 -20.33
CA GLU A 179 -3.93 21.29 -19.10
C GLU A 179 -3.86 19.76 -19.13
N THR A 180 -3.46 19.18 -18.01
CA THR A 180 -3.28 17.73 -17.85
C THR A 180 -3.45 17.33 -16.40
N ASN A 181 -3.78 16.06 -16.14
CA ASN A 181 -3.79 15.51 -14.79
C ASN A 181 -2.38 15.32 -14.17
N GLU A 182 -1.32 15.55 -14.96
CA GLU A 182 0.08 15.56 -14.53
C GLU A 182 0.49 16.95 -14.00
N LEU A 183 1.76 17.15 -13.67
CA LEU A 183 2.26 18.47 -13.25
C LEU A 183 2.23 19.48 -14.39
N GLY A 184 2.43 19.03 -15.62
CA GLY A 184 2.37 19.87 -16.78
C GLY A 184 2.60 19.13 -18.10
N LYS A 185 2.15 19.75 -19.19
CA LYS A 185 2.49 19.36 -20.55
C LYS A 185 2.78 20.61 -21.36
N VAL A 186 3.94 20.66 -21.97
CA VAL A 186 4.37 21.75 -22.83
C VAL A 186 4.39 21.23 -24.26
N LYS A 187 3.78 22.00 -25.18
CA LYS A 187 3.68 21.65 -26.60
C LYS A 187 4.59 22.52 -27.45
N ALA A 188 4.90 21.98 -28.65
CA ALA A 188 5.53 22.73 -29.71
C ALA A 188 6.87 23.36 -29.29
N LEU A 189 7.76 22.55 -28.72
CA LEU A 189 9.04 23.02 -28.14
C LEU A 189 10.14 23.29 -29.18
N ASP A 190 9.97 22.82 -30.41
CA ASP A 190 10.93 22.99 -31.48
C ASP A 190 10.33 23.81 -32.63
N PRO A 191 11.16 24.33 -33.57
CA PRO A 191 10.67 25.17 -34.66
C PRO A 191 9.67 24.51 -35.62
N LEU A 192 9.61 23.16 -35.62
CA LEU A 192 8.63 22.40 -36.39
C LEU A 192 7.35 22.09 -35.59
N GLU A 193 7.32 22.47 -34.32
CA GLU A 193 6.19 22.25 -33.39
C GLU A 193 5.80 20.77 -33.22
N ILE A 194 6.75 19.85 -33.38
CA ILE A 194 6.51 18.39 -33.33
C ILE A 194 6.90 17.75 -32.00
N THR A 195 7.65 18.47 -31.13
CA THR A 195 8.11 17.95 -29.83
C THR A 195 7.24 18.47 -28.68
N ASN A 196 6.87 17.57 -27.79
CA ASN A 196 6.13 17.89 -26.55
C ASN A 196 6.88 17.34 -25.32
N LEU A 197 6.81 18.08 -24.21
CA LEU A 197 7.35 17.66 -22.90
C LEU A 197 6.21 17.36 -21.94
N ARG A 198 6.22 16.16 -21.34
CA ARG A 198 5.34 15.81 -20.21
C ARG A 198 6.13 15.90 -18.92
N ILE A 199 5.58 16.61 -17.94
CA ILE A 199 6.20 16.79 -16.62
C ILE A 199 5.39 15.99 -15.62
N ARG A 200 6.02 14.94 -15.05
CA ARG A 200 5.42 14.02 -14.10
C ARG A 200 6.09 14.14 -12.74
N GLY A 201 5.29 14.18 -11.68
CA GLY A 201 5.79 14.01 -10.33
C GLY A 201 6.05 12.52 -10.04
N MET A 202 7.23 12.25 -9.48
CA MET A 202 7.57 10.92 -8.95
C MET A 202 7.65 11.03 -7.43
N TRP A 203 6.72 10.37 -6.75
CA TRP A 203 6.61 10.42 -5.29
C TRP A 203 7.39 9.28 -4.64
N THR A 204 8.00 9.58 -3.53
CA THR A 204 8.59 8.60 -2.61
C THR A 204 8.07 8.86 -1.21
N ILE A 205 8.02 7.82 -0.39
CA ILE A 205 7.71 7.93 1.03
C ILE A 205 8.80 7.24 1.84
N GLN A 206 9.13 7.80 2.99
CA GLN A 206 10.16 7.23 3.86
C GLN A 206 9.84 5.77 4.20
N ASN A 207 10.87 4.93 4.17
CA ASN A 207 10.74 3.50 4.50
C ASN A 207 10.22 3.32 5.93
N PRO A 208 9.19 2.47 6.17
CA PRO A 208 8.65 2.26 7.50
C PRO A 208 9.68 1.72 8.52
N ASN A 209 10.70 0.96 8.08
CA ASN A 209 11.80 0.55 8.97
C ASN A 209 12.61 1.72 9.52
N ARG A 210 12.66 2.84 8.81
CA ARG A 210 13.31 4.07 9.30
C ARG A 210 12.36 4.93 10.10
N LEU A 211 11.15 5.11 9.57
CA LEU A 211 10.14 5.99 10.20
C LEU A 211 9.71 5.49 11.59
N PHE A 212 9.58 4.18 11.76
CA PHE A 212 9.12 3.56 12.99
C PHE A 212 10.23 2.83 13.76
N SER A 213 11.49 3.18 13.51
CA SER A 213 12.66 2.55 14.15
C SER A 213 12.69 2.66 15.69
N ASP A 214 12.04 3.68 16.24
CA ASP A 214 11.94 3.86 17.70
C ASP A 214 11.04 2.79 18.36
N PHE A 215 10.17 2.13 17.59
CA PHE A 215 9.19 1.16 18.11
C PHE A 215 9.52 -0.28 17.68
N ILE A 216 10.08 -0.47 16.51
CA ILE A 216 10.35 -1.80 15.95
C ILE A 216 11.50 -1.76 14.95
N ASN A 217 12.34 -2.80 15.00
CA ASN A 217 13.41 -2.99 14.04
C ASN A 217 13.26 -4.32 13.31
N TYR A 218 13.75 -4.35 12.08
CA TYR A 218 13.87 -5.59 11.32
C TYR A 218 14.86 -6.53 12.02
N ASP A 219 14.44 -7.76 12.21
CA ASP A 219 15.24 -8.82 12.82
C ASP A 219 15.84 -9.73 11.72
N ALA A 220 17.13 -9.56 11.46
CA ALA A 220 17.83 -10.30 10.41
C ALA A 220 17.97 -11.81 10.72
N SER A 221 17.77 -12.24 11.96
CA SER A 221 17.83 -13.66 12.36
C SER A 221 16.58 -14.44 11.92
N THR A 222 15.47 -13.76 11.63
CA THR A 222 14.22 -14.38 11.21
C THR A 222 14.26 -14.83 9.75
N LYS A 223 13.53 -15.88 9.42
CA LYS A 223 13.22 -16.25 8.03
C LYS A 223 12.22 -15.30 7.42
N PHE A 224 11.26 -14.84 8.24
CA PHE A 224 10.24 -13.89 7.82
C PHE A 224 9.73 -13.10 9.04
N GLN A 225 9.39 -11.83 8.81
CA GLN A 225 8.74 -10.97 9.78
C GLN A 225 7.59 -10.22 9.11
N ILE A 226 6.42 -10.22 9.75
CA ILE A 226 5.33 -9.30 9.41
C ILE A 226 5.18 -8.28 10.52
N ILE A 227 4.96 -7.02 10.13
CA ILE A 227 4.71 -5.91 11.04
C ILE A 227 3.45 -5.21 10.55
N CYS A 228 2.46 -5.05 11.44
CA CYS A 228 1.26 -4.29 11.14
C CYS A 228 1.14 -3.12 12.10
N LEU A 229 0.90 -1.92 11.56
CA LEU A 229 0.67 -0.70 12.33
C LEU A 229 -0.66 -0.08 11.90
N MET A 230 -1.55 0.14 12.87
CA MET A 230 -2.85 0.77 12.68
C MET A 230 -3.24 1.60 13.90
N ARG A 231 -4.09 2.61 13.73
CA ARG A 231 -4.66 3.34 14.86
C ARG A 231 -5.45 2.40 15.78
N ASN A 232 -5.48 2.67 17.07
CA ASN A 232 -6.32 1.92 18.02
C ASN A 232 -7.80 2.01 17.64
N THR A 233 -8.25 3.15 17.12
CA THR A 233 -9.63 3.32 16.61
C THR A 233 -9.92 2.37 15.45
N LYS A 234 -8.95 2.14 14.55
CA LYS A 234 -9.08 1.16 13.46
C LYS A 234 -9.14 -0.27 14.00
N TYR A 235 -8.27 -0.64 14.94
CA TYR A 235 -8.29 -1.95 15.56
C TYR A 235 -9.66 -2.25 16.18
N LEU A 236 -10.22 -1.31 16.93
CA LEU A 236 -11.53 -1.43 17.57
C LEU A 236 -12.71 -1.40 16.59
N SER A 237 -12.51 -0.94 15.36
CA SER A 237 -13.56 -0.92 14.31
C SER A 237 -13.77 -2.26 13.62
N PHE A 238 -12.86 -3.23 13.79
CA PHE A 238 -13.09 -4.58 13.28
C PHE A 238 -14.26 -5.26 13.99
N ASP A 239 -14.89 -6.22 13.31
CA ASP A 239 -15.96 -6.99 13.93
C ASP A 239 -15.46 -7.77 15.17
N LYS A 240 -16.33 -7.89 16.16
CA LYS A 240 -15.99 -8.51 17.47
C LYS A 240 -15.46 -9.94 17.34
N GLU A 241 -15.92 -10.69 16.33
CA GLU A 241 -15.48 -12.06 16.09
C GLU A 241 -14.03 -12.07 15.59
N SER A 242 -13.67 -11.17 14.67
CA SER A 242 -12.29 -11.01 14.18
C SER A 242 -11.33 -10.61 15.32
N ILE A 243 -11.72 -9.64 16.16
CA ILE A 243 -10.90 -9.22 17.32
C ILE A 243 -10.73 -10.39 18.28
N LYS A 244 -11.83 -11.05 18.69
CA LYS A 244 -11.79 -12.20 19.61
C LYS A 244 -10.95 -13.35 19.06
N SER A 245 -11.07 -13.64 17.77
CA SER A 245 -10.28 -14.70 17.12
C SER A 245 -8.80 -14.35 17.12
N PHE A 246 -8.45 -13.08 16.87
CA PHE A 246 -7.07 -12.62 16.87
C PHE A 246 -6.46 -12.61 18.28
N GLU A 247 -7.17 -12.11 19.26
CA GLU A 247 -6.74 -12.11 20.69
C GLU A 247 -6.64 -13.53 21.27
N GLY A 248 -7.37 -14.48 20.71
CA GLY A 248 -7.30 -15.89 21.08
C GLY A 248 -6.10 -16.66 20.48
N VAL A 249 -5.29 -16.02 19.61
CA VAL A 249 -4.10 -16.66 19.05
C VAL A 249 -3.00 -16.75 20.10
N ILE A 250 -2.59 -17.97 20.43
CA ILE A 250 -1.49 -18.24 21.36
C ILE A 250 -0.27 -18.68 20.54
N ASP A 251 0.65 -17.77 20.29
CA ASP A 251 1.91 -18.07 19.60
C ASP A 251 3.03 -17.22 20.23
N PRO A 252 4.17 -17.81 20.67
CA PRO A 252 5.26 -17.11 21.33
C PRO A 252 5.96 -16.08 20.44
N ASN A 253 5.74 -16.14 19.13
CA ASN A 253 6.34 -15.23 18.16
C ASN A 253 5.39 -14.09 17.73
N LEU A 254 4.16 -14.06 18.27
CA LEU A 254 3.19 -13.00 18.06
C LEU A 254 3.28 -11.98 19.19
N PHE A 255 3.56 -10.73 18.84
CA PHE A 255 3.61 -9.61 19.79
C PHE A 255 2.61 -8.54 19.37
N VAL A 256 1.84 -8.07 20.34
CA VAL A 256 0.85 -6.99 20.16
C VAL A 256 1.14 -5.93 21.21
N THR A 257 1.45 -4.72 20.78
CA THR A 257 1.88 -3.64 21.67
C THR A 257 1.14 -2.35 21.30
N ASP A 258 0.74 -1.58 22.30
CA ASP A 258 0.27 -0.22 22.10
C ASP A 258 1.47 0.73 22.01
N VAL A 259 1.47 1.58 21.00
CA VAL A 259 2.51 2.56 20.75
C VAL A 259 1.88 3.90 20.37
N SER A 260 2.56 5.01 20.70
CA SER A 260 2.14 6.35 20.30
C SER A 260 3.11 6.86 19.26
N VAL A 261 2.67 6.91 17.99
CA VAL A 261 3.49 7.39 16.88
C VAL A 261 3.16 8.86 16.56
N ARG A 262 4.07 9.57 15.90
CA ARG A 262 3.83 10.96 15.47
C ARG A 262 2.67 11.02 14.49
N ASP A 263 1.80 12.01 14.66
CA ASP A 263 0.70 12.25 13.71
C ASP A 263 1.27 12.78 12.38
N PRO A 264 0.99 12.13 11.24
CA PRO A 264 1.46 12.62 9.94
C PRO A 264 0.97 14.04 9.58
N ASN A 265 -0.15 14.48 10.14
CA ASN A 265 -0.73 15.80 9.89
C ASN A 265 -0.28 16.86 10.90
N ASN A 266 0.16 16.43 12.08
CA ASN A 266 0.67 17.34 13.12
C ASN A 266 1.85 16.70 13.86
N PRO A 267 3.10 16.91 13.43
CA PRO A 267 4.29 16.28 14.05
C PRO A 267 4.52 16.63 15.52
N GLN A 268 3.81 17.62 16.08
CA GLN A 268 3.85 17.98 17.51
C GLN A 268 2.90 17.11 18.35
N SER A 269 2.00 16.38 17.72
CA SER A 269 1.07 15.44 18.37
C SER A 269 1.42 13.99 18.04
N THR A 270 0.86 13.09 18.85
CA THR A 270 0.97 11.64 18.64
C THR A 270 -0.41 11.03 18.48
N ILE A 271 -0.44 9.87 17.84
CA ILE A 271 -1.64 9.04 17.66
C ILE A 271 -1.39 7.67 18.28
N ASP A 272 -2.38 7.18 19.01
CA ASP A 272 -2.31 5.86 19.63
C ASP A 272 -2.59 4.77 18.60
N CYS A 273 -1.65 3.84 18.51
CA CYS A 273 -1.65 2.78 17.50
C CYS A 273 -1.45 1.41 18.15
N LYS A 274 -1.97 0.40 17.47
CA LYS A 274 -1.69 -1.01 17.71
C LYS A 274 -0.56 -1.44 16.78
N LEU A 275 0.56 -1.89 17.34
CA LEU A 275 1.69 -2.49 16.65
C LEU A 275 1.61 -4.01 16.82
N ILE A 276 1.42 -4.74 15.73
CA ILE A 276 1.36 -6.20 15.70
C ILE A 276 2.58 -6.70 14.96
N THR A 277 3.32 -7.62 15.56
CA THR A 277 4.50 -8.23 14.95
C THR A 277 4.44 -9.74 15.09
N TYR A 278 4.71 -10.45 13.99
CA TYR A 278 4.89 -11.90 14.01
C TYR A 278 6.20 -12.28 13.32
N LYS A 279 6.95 -13.20 13.92
CA LYS A 279 8.28 -13.63 13.47
C LYS A 279 8.30 -15.14 13.20
N ILE A 280 8.93 -15.56 12.09
CA ILE A 280 9.22 -16.96 11.77
C ILE A 280 10.74 -17.13 11.79
N PHE A 281 11.25 -18.01 12.64
CA PHE A 281 12.67 -18.32 12.80
C PHE A 281 13.11 -19.52 11.98
#